data_6516c8de3e0cfc51ec59a4fdbfc4cb56
#
_entry.id   6516c8de3e0cfc51ec59a4fdbfc4cb56
#
_cell.length_a   1.000
_cell.length_b   1.000
_cell.length_c   1.000
_cell.angle_alpha   90.00
_cell.angle_beta   90.00
_cell.angle_gamma   90.00
#
_symmetry.space_group_name_H-M   'P 1'
#
loop_
_entity.id
_entity.type
_entity.pdbx_description
1 polymer ?
#
loop_
_entity_poly.entity_id
_entity_poly.type
_entity_poly.pdbx_seq_one_letter_code
_entity_poly.pdbx_strand_id
1 'polypeptide(L)'
;NAPGQPHPREGLRQNWQQLSPGFKRFLLPAGVFALGYFSLGFFLLRAHDVGFSMTDVVLLYALFNTTCVVVAPLVGHLGDRVGRSRIVLLGYGAYAGLNLWMVFAGTRWEMIAVFCIYGVFYAIEESQSKAFIADIEPERRATAMGAYNFVTGLLYLPASLVAGALWTLSPSLAFGLAAALSLAAMAVFVRVRPAAGPAQ
;
A
#
# COMPACT_ATOMS: atom_id res chain seq x y z
N ASN A 1 5.00 39.51 -13.81
CA ASN A 1 4.45 38.39 -12.98
C ASN A 1 3.20 38.91 -12.29
N ALA A 2 2.02 38.64 -12.87
CA ALA A 2 0.74 38.88 -12.23
C ALA A 2 0.50 37.81 -11.15
N PRO A 3 -0.02 38.15 -9.95
CA PRO A 3 -0.38 37.18 -8.93
C PRO A 3 -1.47 36.27 -9.47
N GLY A 4 -1.26 34.93 -9.34
CA GLY A 4 -2.10 33.92 -9.91
C GLY A 4 -3.57 34.10 -9.56
N GLN A 5 -4.40 34.11 -10.59
CA GLN A 5 -5.84 34.06 -10.44
C GLN A 5 -6.21 32.79 -9.65
N PRO A 6 -7.07 32.86 -8.63
CA PRO A 6 -7.55 31.67 -7.95
C PRO A 6 -8.31 30.81 -8.97
N HIS A 7 -7.77 29.64 -9.28
CA HIS A 7 -8.50 28.68 -10.10
C HIS A 7 -9.89 28.44 -9.45
N PRO A 8 -10.97 28.47 -10.27
CA PRO A 8 -12.30 28.17 -9.75
C PRO A 8 -12.23 26.84 -9.00
N ARG A 9 -12.76 26.77 -7.77
CA ARG A 9 -12.88 25.52 -7.03
C ARG A 9 -13.85 24.63 -7.79
N GLU A 10 -13.31 23.87 -8.75
CA GLU A 10 -14.08 22.86 -9.45
C GLU A 10 -14.66 21.89 -8.41
N GLY A 11 -15.95 21.60 -8.50
CA GLY A 11 -16.62 20.70 -7.56
C GLY A 11 -16.01 19.30 -7.62
N LEU A 12 -15.98 18.57 -6.51
CA LEU A 12 -15.44 17.20 -6.42
C LEU A 12 -15.95 16.30 -7.55
N ARG A 13 -17.20 16.46 -7.97
CA ARG A 13 -17.81 15.70 -9.07
C ARG A 13 -17.18 16.02 -10.44
N GLN A 14 -16.87 17.29 -10.70
CA GLN A 14 -16.21 17.70 -11.95
C GLN A 14 -14.79 17.18 -12.00
N ASN A 15 -14.04 17.31 -10.92
CA ASN A 15 -12.69 16.77 -10.80
C ASN A 15 -12.66 15.25 -11.03
N TRP A 16 -13.63 14.51 -10.48
CA TRP A 16 -13.75 13.06 -10.71
C TRP A 16 -14.06 12.71 -12.17
N GLN A 17 -14.93 13.47 -12.84
CA GLN A 17 -15.28 13.22 -14.24
C GLN A 17 -14.09 13.42 -15.18
N GLN A 18 -13.20 14.33 -14.86
CA GLN A 18 -12.04 14.71 -15.67
C GLN A 18 -10.84 13.74 -15.51
N LEU A 19 -10.87 12.84 -14.51
CA LEU A 19 -9.83 11.82 -14.35
C LEU A 19 -9.94 10.74 -15.44
N SER A 20 -8.79 10.28 -15.91
CA SER A 20 -8.69 9.32 -17.00
C SER A 20 -9.36 7.98 -16.70
N PRO A 21 -9.83 7.26 -17.71
CA PRO A 21 -10.30 5.89 -17.53
C PRO A 21 -9.23 4.94 -16.98
N GLY A 22 -7.94 5.18 -17.32
CA GLY A 22 -6.80 4.42 -16.82
C GLY A 22 -6.67 4.56 -15.29
N PHE A 23 -6.76 5.78 -14.78
CA PHE A 23 -6.72 6.04 -13.34
C PHE A 23 -7.92 5.41 -12.61
N LYS A 24 -9.14 5.58 -13.14
CA LYS A 24 -10.35 4.98 -12.56
C LYS A 24 -10.27 3.45 -12.49
N ARG A 25 -9.66 2.82 -13.51
CA ARG A 25 -9.39 1.38 -13.51
C ARG A 25 -8.36 0.98 -12.46
N PHE A 26 -7.32 1.80 -12.24
CA PHE A 26 -6.33 1.55 -11.19
C PHE A 26 -6.91 1.65 -9.78
N LEU A 27 -7.89 2.55 -9.56
CA LEU A 27 -8.55 2.66 -8.24
C LEU A 27 -9.26 1.37 -7.81
N LEU A 28 -9.67 0.50 -8.74
CA LEU A 28 -10.34 -0.74 -8.38
C LEU A 28 -9.40 -1.71 -7.63
N PRO A 29 -8.25 -2.14 -8.20
CA PRO A 29 -7.31 -2.97 -7.45
C PRO A 29 -6.73 -2.27 -6.22
N ALA A 30 -6.49 -0.96 -6.28
CA ALA A 30 -6.04 -0.18 -5.13
C ALA A 30 -7.06 -0.18 -3.99
N GLY A 31 -8.36 -0.07 -4.30
CA GLY A 31 -9.44 -0.17 -3.32
C GLY A 31 -9.55 -1.56 -2.69
N VAL A 32 -9.45 -2.63 -3.51
CA VAL A 32 -9.43 -4.00 -3.00
C VAL A 32 -8.22 -4.23 -2.09
N PHE A 33 -7.05 -3.72 -2.47
CA PHE A 33 -5.85 -3.78 -1.64
C PHE A 33 -6.04 -3.03 -0.33
N ALA A 34 -6.60 -1.82 -0.37
CA ALA A 34 -6.86 -0.99 0.80
C ALA A 34 -7.77 -1.68 1.84
N LEU A 35 -8.73 -2.51 1.40
CA LEU A 35 -9.56 -3.32 2.30
C LEU A 35 -8.76 -4.42 3.03
N GLY A 36 -7.65 -4.87 2.46
CA GLY A 36 -6.73 -5.83 3.09
C GLY A 36 -5.56 -5.17 3.81
N TYR A 37 -5.36 -3.86 3.63
CA TYR A 37 -4.25 -3.11 4.20
C TYR A 37 -4.67 -2.48 5.53
N PHE A 38 -4.28 -3.10 6.62
CA PHE A 38 -4.53 -2.59 7.96
C PHE A 38 -3.25 -2.04 8.62
N SER A 39 -3.42 -1.37 9.75
CA SER A 39 -2.35 -0.67 10.45
C SER A 39 -1.15 -1.57 10.78
N LEU A 40 0.07 -1.04 10.62
CA LEU A 40 1.32 -1.64 11.14
C LEU A 40 1.20 -2.02 12.63
N GLY A 41 0.31 -1.34 13.38
CA GLY A 41 0.04 -1.64 14.78
C GLY A 41 -0.29 -3.12 15.04
N PHE A 42 -0.96 -3.81 14.12
CA PHE A 42 -1.25 -5.25 14.26
C PHE A 42 0.00 -6.12 14.17
N PHE A 43 0.98 -5.73 13.35
CA PHE A 43 2.28 -6.41 13.29
C PHE A 43 3.08 -6.20 14.58
N LEU A 44 3.05 -4.98 15.14
CA LEU A 44 3.69 -4.65 16.42
C LEU A 44 3.01 -5.40 17.57
N LEU A 45 1.69 -5.49 17.56
CA LEU A 45 0.92 -6.24 18.55
C LEU A 45 1.27 -7.74 18.49
N ARG A 46 1.37 -8.30 17.28
CA ARG A 46 1.78 -9.70 17.10
C ARG A 46 3.20 -9.94 17.59
N ALA A 47 4.14 -9.02 17.37
CA ALA A 47 5.48 -9.13 17.92
C ALA A 47 5.47 -9.17 19.45
N HIS A 48 4.64 -8.33 20.09
CA HIS A 48 4.45 -8.37 21.54
C HIS A 48 3.90 -9.72 22.00
N ASP A 49 2.89 -10.29 21.30
CA ASP A 49 2.32 -11.61 21.62
C ASP A 49 3.36 -12.74 21.49
N VAL A 50 4.35 -12.60 20.61
CA VAL A 50 5.46 -13.56 20.45
C VAL A 50 6.54 -13.39 21.53
N GLY A 51 6.40 -12.41 22.43
CA GLY A 51 7.26 -12.24 23.60
C GLY A 51 8.33 -11.14 23.43
N PHE A 52 8.15 -10.19 22.51
CA PHE A 52 8.97 -8.98 22.49
C PHE A 52 8.53 -8.01 23.61
N SER A 53 9.50 -7.44 24.31
CA SER A 53 9.23 -6.34 25.25
C SER A 53 8.78 -5.09 24.51
N MET A 54 8.16 -4.13 25.20
CA MET A 54 7.78 -2.85 24.59
C MET A 54 8.97 -2.10 23.98
N THR A 55 10.14 -2.20 24.58
CA THR A 55 11.39 -1.62 24.05
C THR A 55 11.79 -2.33 22.74
N ASP A 56 11.73 -3.66 22.70
CA ASP A 56 12.04 -4.43 21.48
C ASP A 56 11.05 -4.11 20.34
N VAL A 57 9.76 -3.90 20.66
CA VAL A 57 8.74 -3.49 19.68
C VAL A 57 9.08 -2.14 19.05
N VAL A 58 9.58 -1.18 19.84
CA VAL A 58 10.07 0.10 19.33
C VAL A 58 11.31 -0.10 18.45
N LEU A 59 12.21 -1.02 18.79
CA LEU A 59 13.37 -1.36 17.96
C LEU A 59 12.96 -2.01 16.64
N LEU A 60 11.94 -2.88 16.64
CA LEU A 60 11.37 -3.44 15.40
C LEU A 60 10.77 -2.35 14.51
N TYR A 61 10.09 -1.38 15.08
CA TYR A 61 9.59 -0.21 14.35
C TYR A 61 10.74 0.62 13.77
N ALA A 62 11.81 0.84 14.51
CA ALA A 62 13.01 1.51 14.01
C ALA A 62 13.69 0.71 12.89
N LEU A 63 13.78 -0.61 13.01
CA LEU A 63 14.30 -1.52 11.97
C LEU A 63 13.49 -1.42 10.68
N PHE A 64 12.15 -1.46 10.77
CA PHE A 64 11.24 -1.25 9.65
C PHE A 64 11.53 0.09 8.94
N ASN A 65 11.56 1.21 9.69
CA ASN A 65 11.82 2.53 9.10
C ASN A 65 13.20 2.61 8.45
N THR A 66 14.23 2.08 9.11
CA THR A 66 15.60 2.05 8.56
C THR A 66 15.63 1.27 7.25
N THR A 67 15.02 0.08 7.22
CA THR A 67 14.95 -0.74 6.00
C THR A 67 14.22 0.01 4.89
N CYS A 68 13.08 0.66 5.19
CA CYS A 68 12.32 1.45 4.24
C CYS A 68 13.19 2.57 3.61
N VAL A 69 13.88 3.37 4.44
CA VAL A 69 14.71 4.48 3.98
C VAL A 69 15.88 4.01 3.12
N VAL A 70 16.56 2.92 3.52
CA VAL A 70 17.71 2.37 2.79
C VAL A 70 17.28 1.78 1.43
N VAL A 71 16.11 1.14 1.39
CA VAL A 71 15.63 0.42 0.20
C VAL A 71 14.89 1.35 -0.77
N ALA A 72 14.29 2.44 -0.31
CA ALA A 72 13.47 3.34 -1.13
C ALA A 72 14.17 3.84 -2.42
N PRO A 73 15.44 4.28 -2.41
CA PRO A 73 16.15 4.68 -3.63
C PRO A 73 16.34 3.52 -4.62
N LEU A 74 16.60 2.31 -4.12
CA LEU A 74 16.78 1.12 -4.94
C LEU A 74 15.47 0.73 -5.63
N VAL A 75 14.36 0.78 -4.90
CA VAL A 75 13.00 0.53 -5.42
C VAL A 75 12.63 1.57 -6.46
N GLY A 76 12.95 2.86 -6.23
CA GLY A 76 12.74 3.93 -7.21
C GLY A 76 13.42 3.62 -8.54
N HIS A 77 14.72 3.33 -8.48
CA HIS A 77 15.51 3.00 -9.66
C HIS A 77 15.04 1.72 -10.37
N LEU A 78 14.63 0.72 -9.61
CA LEU A 78 14.08 -0.52 -10.16
C LEU A 78 12.74 -0.27 -10.87
N GLY A 79 11.88 0.58 -10.30
CA GLY A 79 10.61 0.98 -10.90
C GLY A 79 10.78 1.65 -12.26
N ASP A 80 11.79 2.50 -12.39
CA ASP A 80 12.09 3.18 -13.65
C ASP A 80 12.64 2.21 -14.73
N ARG A 81 13.35 1.16 -14.33
CA ARG A 81 13.91 0.16 -15.27
C ARG A 81 12.91 -0.94 -15.66
N VAL A 82 12.21 -1.50 -14.69
CA VAL A 82 11.34 -2.68 -14.89
C VAL A 82 9.91 -2.28 -15.29
N GLY A 83 9.54 -1.03 -14.98
CA GLY A 83 8.21 -0.48 -15.15
C GLY A 83 7.41 -0.48 -13.84
N ARG A 84 6.89 0.69 -13.47
CA ARG A 84 6.22 0.95 -12.18
C ARG A 84 5.03 0.05 -11.93
N SER A 85 4.23 -0.25 -12.98
CA SER A 85 3.10 -1.18 -12.91
C SER A 85 3.49 -2.56 -12.38
N ARG A 86 4.65 -3.09 -12.82
CA ARG A 86 5.16 -4.40 -12.36
C ARG A 86 5.61 -4.35 -10.91
N ILE A 87 6.23 -3.24 -10.51
CA ILE A 87 6.69 -3.06 -9.13
C ILE A 87 5.52 -2.91 -8.16
N VAL A 88 4.46 -2.17 -8.55
CA VAL A 88 3.21 -2.12 -7.75
C VAL A 88 2.60 -3.51 -7.59
N LEU A 89 2.56 -4.30 -8.67
CA LEU A 89 2.06 -5.68 -8.60
C LEU A 89 2.91 -6.56 -7.69
N LEU A 90 4.24 -6.43 -7.75
CA LEU A 90 5.16 -7.12 -6.82
C LEU A 90 4.92 -6.68 -5.38
N GLY A 91 4.60 -5.40 -5.14
CA GLY A 91 4.22 -4.89 -3.82
C GLY A 91 2.99 -5.61 -3.25
N TYR A 92 1.93 -5.76 -4.04
CA TYR A 92 0.74 -6.51 -3.63
C TYR A 92 1.05 -7.98 -3.32
N GLY A 93 1.87 -8.63 -4.16
CA GLY A 93 2.35 -9.99 -3.93
C GLY A 93 3.21 -10.13 -2.68
N ALA A 94 4.14 -9.20 -2.46
CA ALA A 94 4.99 -9.17 -1.28
C ALA A 94 4.18 -9.01 0.01
N TYR A 95 3.17 -8.11 0.01
CA TYR A 95 2.29 -7.94 1.15
C TYR A 95 1.42 -9.17 1.41
N ALA A 96 0.91 -9.81 0.35
CA ALA A 96 0.18 -11.07 0.47
C ALA A 96 1.04 -12.18 1.08
N GLY A 97 2.26 -12.36 0.58
CA GLY A 97 3.21 -13.35 1.10
C GLY A 97 3.61 -13.09 2.55
N LEU A 98 3.83 -11.82 2.90
CA LEU A 98 4.16 -11.38 4.25
C LEU A 98 3.02 -11.67 5.23
N ASN A 99 1.78 -11.35 4.87
CA ASN A 99 0.62 -11.65 5.70
C ASN A 99 0.36 -13.16 5.80
N LEU A 100 0.57 -13.92 4.73
CA LEU A 100 0.47 -15.37 4.77
C LEU A 100 1.53 -15.98 5.71
N TRP A 101 2.76 -15.45 5.70
CA TRP A 101 3.77 -15.87 6.67
C TRP A 101 3.35 -15.56 8.10
N MET A 102 2.76 -14.37 8.35
CA MET A 102 2.29 -13.98 9.68
C MET A 102 1.18 -14.88 10.25
N VAL A 103 0.44 -15.61 9.42
CA VAL A 103 -0.53 -16.63 9.88
C VAL A 103 0.16 -17.71 10.72
N PHE A 104 1.40 -18.07 10.35
CA PHE A 104 2.15 -19.18 10.95
C PHE A 104 3.31 -18.72 11.84
N ALA A 105 3.76 -17.46 11.69
CA ALA A 105 4.91 -16.95 12.41
C ALA A 105 4.69 -16.91 13.92
N GLY A 106 5.63 -17.51 14.65
CA GLY A 106 5.56 -17.64 16.11
C GLY A 106 6.90 -17.47 16.82
N THR A 107 7.98 -17.19 16.10
CA THR A 107 9.32 -17.02 16.67
C THR A 107 9.83 -15.58 16.58
N ARG A 108 10.73 -15.21 17.48
CA ARG A 108 11.33 -13.86 17.49
C ARG A 108 12.11 -13.56 16.20
N TRP A 109 12.79 -14.56 15.63
CA TRP A 109 13.56 -14.38 14.40
C TRP A 109 12.66 -14.14 13.18
N GLU A 110 11.51 -14.81 13.13
CA GLU A 110 10.52 -14.56 12.09
C GLU A 110 9.97 -13.15 12.16
N MET A 111 9.71 -12.62 13.37
CA MET A 111 9.29 -11.23 13.52
C MET A 111 10.34 -10.25 13.00
N ILE A 112 11.61 -10.42 13.33
CA ILE A 112 12.67 -9.56 12.81
C ILE A 112 12.71 -9.59 11.27
N ALA A 113 12.65 -10.78 10.68
CA ALA A 113 12.61 -10.93 9.21
C ALA A 113 11.35 -10.29 8.59
N VAL A 114 10.19 -10.46 9.22
CA VAL A 114 8.93 -9.83 8.80
C VAL A 114 9.05 -8.31 8.77
N PHE A 115 9.61 -7.68 9.81
CA PHE A 115 9.76 -6.22 9.85
C PHE A 115 10.74 -5.69 8.81
N CYS A 116 11.81 -6.44 8.50
CA CYS A 116 12.69 -6.11 7.37
C CYS A 116 11.94 -6.17 6.03
N ILE A 117 11.21 -7.27 5.77
CA ILE A 117 10.46 -7.44 4.52
C ILE A 117 9.31 -6.44 4.43
N TYR A 118 8.67 -6.12 5.55
CA TYR A 118 7.64 -5.08 5.60
C TYR A 118 8.21 -3.70 5.24
N GLY A 119 9.45 -3.38 5.66
CA GLY A 119 10.15 -2.16 5.24
C GLY A 119 10.37 -2.09 3.72
N VAL A 120 10.76 -3.21 3.10
CA VAL A 120 10.89 -3.32 1.63
C VAL A 120 9.53 -3.11 0.95
N PHE A 121 8.50 -3.82 1.41
CA PHE A 121 7.14 -3.66 0.89
C PHE A 121 6.66 -2.21 1.00
N TYR A 122 6.83 -1.58 2.16
CA TYR A 122 6.39 -0.21 2.39
C TYR A 122 7.13 0.80 1.51
N ALA A 123 8.43 0.60 1.26
CA ALA A 123 9.20 1.40 0.31
C ALA A 123 8.62 1.29 -1.12
N ILE A 124 8.16 0.09 -1.53
CA ILE A 124 7.49 -0.12 -2.81
C ILE A 124 6.16 0.65 -2.83
N GLU A 125 5.31 0.44 -1.85
CA GLU A 125 3.97 1.03 -1.80
C GLU A 125 4.04 2.56 -1.79
N GLU A 126 4.85 3.14 -0.91
CA GLU A 126 4.95 4.59 -0.74
C GLU A 126 5.52 5.30 -1.97
N SER A 127 6.50 4.70 -2.65
CA SER A 127 7.16 5.33 -3.79
C SER A 127 6.49 5.01 -5.13
N GLN A 128 6.17 3.74 -5.37
CA GLN A 128 5.76 3.29 -6.71
C GLN A 128 4.29 3.51 -7.00
N SER A 129 3.40 3.40 -6.00
CA SER A 129 1.98 3.71 -6.19
C SER A 129 1.79 5.18 -6.55
N LYS A 130 2.48 6.10 -5.88
CA LYS A 130 2.45 7.53 -6.19
C LYS A 130 3.06 7.85 -7.55
N ALA A 131 4.19 7.25 -7.87
CA ALA A 131 4.86 7.43 -9.15
C ALA A 131 4.01 6.89 -10.31
N PHE A 132 3.36 5.73 -10.12
CA PHE A 132 2.46 5.14 -11.10
C PHE A 132 1.23 6.01 -11.36
N ILE A 133 0.63 6.60 -10.32
CA ILE A 133 -0.46 7.56 -10.46
C ILE A 133 -0.02 8.78 -11.27
N ALA A 134 1.19 9.29 -11.01
CA ALA A 134 1.73 10.43 -11.73
C ALA A 134 1.99 10.14 -13.22
N ASP A 135 2.28 8.88 -13.58
CA ASP A 135 2.44 8.47 -14.98
C ASP A 135 1.10 8.32 -15.70
N ILE A 136 0.07 7.80 -15.01
CA ILE A 136 -1.26 7.64 -15.60
C ILE A 136 -1.96 8.99 -15.79
N GLU A 137 -1.70 9.96 -14.88
CA GLU A 137 -2.40 11.24 -14.82
C GLU A 137 -1.41 12.42 -14.77
N PRO A 138 -0.61 12.62 -15.81
CA PRO A 138 0.48 13.61 -15.81
C PRO A 138 -0.01 15.07 -15.69
N GLU A 139 -1.19 15.38 -16.24
CA GLU A 139 -1.75 16.74 -16.23
C GLU A 139 -2.46 17.09 -14.92
N ARG A 140 -2.98 16.08 -14.19
CA ARG A 140 -3.82 16.24 -13.00
C ARG A 140 -3.32 15.45 -11.80
N ARG A 141 -2.00 15.34 -11.64
CA ARG A 141 -1.32 14.55 -10.59
C ARG A 141 -1.86 14.82 -9.19
N ALA A 142 -2.03 16.08 -8.84
CA ALA A 142 -2.52 16.47 -7.50
C ALA A 142 -3.95 16.00 -7.26
N THR A 143 -4.83 16.15 -8.25
CA THR A 143 -6.24 15.70 -8.18
C THR A 143 -6.34 14.18 -8.09
N ALA A 144 -5.55 13.46 -8.91
CA ALA A 144 -5.51 12.01 -8.89
C ALA A 144 -4.96 11.47 -7.56
N MET A 145 -3.89 12.07 -7.04
CA MET A 145 -3.33 11.73 -5.73
C MET A 145 -4.33 11.96 -4.60
N GLY A 146 -5.03 13.10 -4.64
CA GLY A 146 -6.11 13.42 -3.68
C GLY A 146 -7.24 12.39 -3.74
N ALA A 147 -7.69 12.01 -4.95
CA ALA A 147 -8.73 11.00 -5.14
C ALA A 147 -8.27 9.60 -4.66
N TYR A 148 -7.03 9.21 -4.96
CA TYR A 148 -6.44 7.96 -4.47
C TYR A 148 -6.41 7.92 -2.94
N ASN A 149 -5.83 8.95 -2.31
CA ASN A 149 -5.74 9.01 -0.85
C ASN A 149 -7.11 9.06 -0.17
N PHE A 150 -8.09 9.73 -0.79
CA PHE A 150 -9.46 9.78 -0.28
C PHE A 150 -10.11 8.39 -0.32
N VAL A 151 -10.04 7.69 -1.46
CA VAL A 151 -10.64 6.36 -1.63
C VAL A 151 -9.97 5.35 -0.71
N THR A 152 -8.63 5.27 -0.72
CA THR A 152 -7.89 4.31 0.10
C THR A 152 -8.04 4.62 1.58
N GLY A 153 -7.95 5.89 1.99
CA GLY A 153 -8.12 6.30 3.38
C GLY A 153 -9.52 5.98 3.92
N LEU A 154 -10.57 6.17 3.09
CA LEU A 154 -11.93 5.79 3.47
C LEU A 154 -12.08 4.28 3.68
N LEU A 155 -11.36 3.47 2.89
CA LEU A 155 -11.39 2.01 2.98
C LEU A 155 -10.50 1.46 4.11
N TYR A 156 -9.46 2.18 4.54
CA TYR A 156 -8.62 1.77 5.69
C TYR A 156 -9.39 1.73 7.00
N LEU A 157 -10.43 2.57 7.18
CA LEU A 157 -11.27 2.56 8.39
C LEU A 157 -12.01 1.22 8.55
N PRO A 158 -12.87 0.77 7.61
CA PRO A 158 -13.52 -0.52 7.73
C PRO A 158 -12.52 -1.68 7.72
N ALA A 159 -11.41 -1.60 6.97
CA ALA A 159 -10.35 -2.60 6.99
C ALA A 159 -9.80 -2.83 8.40
N SER A 160 -9.44 -1.74 9.09
CA SER A 160 -8.91 -1.81 10.45
C SER A 160 -9.95 -2.28 11.47
N LEU A 161 -11.21 -1.91 11.32
CA LEU A 161 -12.30 -2.40 12.19
C LEU A 161 -12.53 -3.91 12.02
N VAL A 162 -12.57 -4.39 10.77
CA VAL A 162 -12.71 -5.82 10.47
C VAL A 162 -11.48 -6.60 10.97
N ALA A 163 -10.28 -6.08 10.73
CA ALA A 163 -9.04 -6.70 11.24
C ALA A 163 -9.06 -6.78 12.77
N GLY A 164 -9.48 -5.72 13.47
CA GLY A 164 -9.63 -5.69 14.92
C GLY A 164 -10.64 -6.70 15.43
N ALA A 165 -11.81 -6.80 14.78
CA ALA A 165 -12.82 -7.80 15.12
C ALA A 165 -12.32 -9.24 14.91
N LEU A 166 -11.61 -9.52 13.82
CA LEU A 166 -11.02 -10.83 13.56
C LEU A 166 -9.88 -11.13 14.53
N TRP A 167 -9.13 -10.12 14.96
CA TRP A 167 -8.06 -10.27 15.94
C TRP A 167 -8.56 -10.82 17.26
N THR A 168 -9.74 -10.39 17.71
CA THR A 168 -10.35 -10.92 18.96
C THR A 168 -10.68 -12.40 18.88
N LEU A 169 -10.90 -12.93 17.67
CA LEU A 169 -11.11 -14.36 17.43
C LEU A 169 -9.77 -15.10 17.26
N SER A 170 -8.92 -14.61 16.38
CA SER A 170 -7.57 -15.10 16.15
C SER A 170 -6.76 -14.11 15.31
N PRO A 171 -5.51 -13.78 15.71
CA PRO A 171 -4.61 -12.98 14.87
C PRO A 171 -4.43 -13.56 13.46
N SER A 172 -4.37 -14.89 13.35
CA SER A 172 -4.21 -15.59 12.06
C SER A 172 -5.35 -15.31 11.08
N LEU A 173 -6.58 -15.08 11.56
CA LEU A 173 -7.72 -14.74 10.70
C LEU A 173 -7.55 -13.33 10.09
N ALA A 174 -7.08 -12.37 10.87
CA ALA A 174 -6.82 -11.02 10.37
C ALA A 174 -5.74 -11.04 9.28
N PHE A 175 -4.62 -11.69 9.52
CA PHE A 175 -3.54 -11.83 8.53
C PHE A 175 -3.97 -12.66 7.31
N GLY A 176 -4.75 -13.73 7.50
CA GLY A 176 -5.31 -14.53 6.41
C GLY A 176 -6.24 -13.74 5.50
N LEU A 177 -7.11 -12.90 6.06
CA LEU A 177 -7.97 -12.00 5.28
C LEU A 177 -7.13 -10.98 4.49
N ALA A 178 -6.12 -10.36 5.12
CA ALA A 178 -5.22 -9.42 4.44
C ALA A 178 -4.48 -10.08 3.26
N ALA A 179 -3.98 -11.29 3.45
CA ALA A 179 -3.35 -12.06 2.38
C ALA A 179 -4.33 -12.34 1.23
N ALA A 180 -5.55 -12.80 1.54
CA ALA A 180 -6.58 -13.09 0.54
C ALA A 180 -6.99 -11.86 -0.27
N LEU A 181 -7.21 -10.72 0.40
CA LEU A 181 -7.58 -9.46 -0.26
C LEU A 181 -6.41 -8.91 -1.10
N SER A 182 -5.18 -9.06 -0.66
CA SER A 182 -3.99 -8.65 -1.43
C SER A 182 -3.81 -9.49 -2.70
N LEU A 183 -4.03 -10.81 -2.63
CA LEU A 183 -4.06 -11.69 -3.80
C LEU A 183 -5.22 -11.35 -4.74
N ALA A 184 -6.39 -11.04 -4.20
CA ALA A 184 -7.52 -10.56 -4.99
C ALA A 184 -7.19 -9.25 -5.71
N ALA A 185 -6.58 -8.28 -5.02
CA ALA A 185 -6.12 -7.02 -5.60
C ALA A 185 -5.12 -7.25 -6.74
N MET A 186 -4.16 -8.16 -6.54
CA MET A 186 -3.20 -8.56 -7.56
C MET A 186 -3.90 -9.18 -8.80
N ALA A 187 -4.86 -10.07 -8.58
CA ALA A 187 -5.65 -10.69 -9.67
C ALA A 187 -6.48 -9.64 -10.44
N VAL A 188 -7.11 -8.70 -9.71
CA VAL A 188 -7.85 -7.60 -10.31
C VAL A 188 -6.92 -6.69 -11.10
N PHE A 189 -5.73 -6.34 -10.56
CA PHE A 189 -4.75 -5.52 -11.24
C PHE A 189 -4.30 -6.13 -12.58
N VAL A 190 -4.02 -7.43 -12.59
CA VAL A 190 -3.64 -8.16 -13.82
C VAL A 190 -4.77 -8.17 -14.85
N ARG A 191 -6.03 -8.33 -14.41
CA ARG A 191 -7.20 -8.34 -15.31
C ARG A 191 -7.50 -6.97 -15.90
N VAL A 192 -7.45 -5.94 -15.09
CA VAL A 192 -7.79 -4.57 -15.48
C VAL A 192 -6.68 -3.93 -16.32
N ARG A 193 -5.42 -4.37 -16.16
CA ARG A 193 -4.23 -3.85 -16.84
C ARG A 193 -4.29 -2.32 -16.95
N PRO A 194 -4.21 -1.58 -15.85
CA PRO A 194 -4.19 -0.13 -15.92
C PRO A 194 -2.99 0.27 -16.78
N ALA A 195 -3.25 0.77 -17.98
CA ALA A 195 -2.19 1.16 -18.89
C ALA A 195 -1.50 2.40 -18.33
N ALA A 196 -0.21 2.29 -18.02
CA ALA A 196 0.66 3.44 -18.06
C ALA A 196 0.63 3.97 -19.50
N GLY A 197 0.44 5.28 -19.68
CA GLY A 197 0.55 5.90 -20.99
C GLY A 197 1.87 5.51 -21.66
N PRO A 198 1.98 5.59 -22.99
CA PRO A 198 3.21 5.27 -23.68
C PRO A 198 4.35 6.09 -23.05
N ALA A 199 5.42 5.40 -22.64
CA ALA A 199 6.65 6.03 -22.21
C ALA A 199 7.12 6.94 -23.36
N GLN A 200 7.11 8.24 -23.14
CA GLN A 200 7.74 9.23 -24.03
C GLN A 200 9.22 9.26 -23.74
#